data_eeb47936bb4869deb6f8b6a7e2539d3d
#
_entry.id   eeb47936bb4869deb6f8b6a7e2539d3d
#
_cell.length_a   1.000
_cell.length_b   1.000
_cell.length_c   1.000
_cell.angle_alpha   90.00
_cell.angle_beta   90.00
_cell.angle_gamma   90.00
#
_symmetry.space_group_name_H-M   'P 1'
#
loop_
_entity.id
_entity.type
_entity.pdbx_description
1 polymer ?
#
loop_
_entity_poly.entity_id
_entity_poly.type
_entity_poly.pdbx_seq_one_letter_code
_entity_poly.pdbx_strand_id
1 'polypeptide(L)'
;MGSVIPIKKSANSAYLDLKNLLDEKIGEVEKLIELKLDSKVGLIKKMSNYHLNSGGKRLRALLTLGSSKLAGYDSLGKRDVSLSACVELIHSATLLHDDVIDESDLRRGIKTSNALWGNQSSILVGDYLLSRCFEIMVDDGDLEILKLLSSTSAKIAQGEVMQLEHKGEADLLEETYIDIINLKTAALFSAATKTGACLAKSNEKEKNALESYGKNIGLAFQIADDALDYYSKEIIFGKKIGKDFYEGKVTLPLIIIFQRADTNERNFLVEIFKKDQRTKEDFEKTLQLIKKYKAVEDSLQRA
;
A
#
# COMPACT_ATOMS: atom_id res chain seq x y z
N MET A 1 -2.08 39.37 -11.05
CA MET A 1 -2.75 38.55 -10.05
C MET A 1 -3.68 37.60 -10.79
N GLY A 2 -3.25 36.37 -11.02
CA GLY A 2 -4.07 35.34 -11.64
C GLY A 2 -5.07 34.79 -10.62
N SER A 3 -6.36 34.86 -10.90
CA SER A 3 -7.41 34.26 -10.11
C SER A 3 -7.29 32.74 -10.19
N VAL A 4 -6.93 32.09 -9.08
CA VAL A 4 -7.01 30.64 -8.93
C VAL A 4 -8.48 30.26 -8.87
N ILE A 5 -9.01 29.67 -9.94
CA ILE A 5 -10.35 29.09 -9.95
C ILE A 5 -10.25 27.77 -9.16
N PRO A 6 -10.95 27.60 -8.04
CA PRO A 6 -10.93 26.34 -7.32
C PRO A 6 -11.65 25.27 -8.16
N ILE A 7 -10.90 24.34 -8.72
CA ILE A 7 -11.45 23.18 -9.42
C ILE A 7 -12.03 22.23 -8.36
N LYS A 8 -13.30 22.33 -8.05
CA LYS A 8 -14.07 21.34 -7.27
C LYS A 8 -14.35 20.12 -8.16
N LYS A 9 -13.32 19.36 -8.50
CA LYS A 9 -13.51 18.02 -9.07
C LYS A 9 -13.67 17.02 -7.93
N SER A 10 -14.59 16.06 -8.05
CA SER A 10 -14.66 14.93 -7.11
C SER A 10 -13.36 14.12 -7.20
N ALA A 11 -12.94 13.48 -6.12
CA ALA A 11 -11.73 12.64 -6.11
C ALA A 11 -11.77 11.53 -7.19
N ASN A 12 -12.95 10.96 -7.46
CA ASN A 12 -13.15 10.02 -8.56
C ASN A 12 -12.87 10.63 -9.94
N SER A 13 -13.27 11.87 -10.18
CA SER A 13 -12.99 12.58 -11.43
C SER A 13 -11.50 12.81 -11.64
N ALA A 14 -10.78 13.25 -10.60
CA ALA A 14 -9.33 13.48 -10.67
C ALA A 14 -8.54 12.20 -10.97
N TYR A 15 -8.89 11.08 -10.33
CA TYR A 15 -8.29 9.78 -10.61
C TYR A 15 -8.56 9.32 -12.06
N LEU A 16 -9.79 9.45 -12.54
CA LEU A 16 -10.16 9.06 -13.91
C LEU A 16 -9.44 9.93 -14.95
N ASP A 17 -9.32 11.23 -14.70
CA ASP A 17 -8.60 12.14 -15.59
C ASP A 17 -7.10 11.77 -15.67
N LEU A 18 -6.46 11.47 -14.53
CA LEU A 18 -5.07 11.03 -14.49
C LEU A 18 -4.89 9.68 -15.21
N LYS A 19 -5.80 8.75 -14.96
CA LYS A 19 -5.79 7.44 -15.62
C LYS A 19 -5.91 7.60 -17.14
N ASN A 20 -6.89 8.35 -17.62
CA ASN A 20 -7.09 8.59 -19.06
C ASN A 20 -5.89 9.29 -19.70
N LEU A 21 -5.27 10.24 -18.99
CA LEU A 21 -4.07 10.94 -19.46
C LEU A 21 -2.87 10.01 -19.66
N LEU A 22 -2.80 8.94 -18.88
CA LEU A 22 -1.64 8.02 -18.81
C LEU A 22 -1.96 6.60 -19.28
N ASP A 23 -3.14 6.34 -19.87
CA ASP A 23 -3.63 5.01 -20.20
C ASP A 23 -2.67 4.24 -21.14
N GLU A 24 -2.18 4.90 -22.16
CA GLU A 24 -1.18 4.33 -23.08
C GLU A 24 0.10 3.91 -22.35
N LYS A 25 0.61 4.79 -21.48
CA LYS A 25 1.82 4.54 -20.69
C LYS A 25 1.64 3.42 -19.67
N ILE A 26 0.47 3.32 -19.05
CA ILE A 26 0.12 2.20 -18.16
C ILE A 26 0.11 0.89 -18.94
N GLY A 27 -0.43 0.87 -20.17
CA GLY A 27 -0.35 -0.30 -21.05
C GLY A 27 1.09 -0.70 -21.40
N GLU A 28 2.01 0.29 -21.58
CA GLU A 28 3.43 0.00 -21.76
C GLU A 28 4.08 -0.58 -20.50
N VAL A 29 3.71 -0.06 -19.31
CA VAL A 29 4.18 -0.59 -18.02
C VAL A 29 3.76 -2.04 -17.84
N GLU A 30 2.51 -2.37 -18.09
CA GLU A 30 2.00 -3.75 -17.96
C GLU A 30 2.70 -4.71 -18.90
N LYS A 31 2.89 -4.33 -20.17
CA LYS A 31 3.65 -5.13 -21.15
C LYS A 31 5.11 -5.34 -20.72
N LEU A 32 5.74 -4.30 -20.15
CA LEU A 32 7.12 -4.41 -19.66
C LEU A 32 7.21 -5.36 -18.46
N ILE A 33 6.26 -5.27 -17.53
CA ILE A 33 6.18 -6.19 -16.39
C ILE A 33 6.05 -7.63 -16.88
N GLU A 34 5.13 -7.92 -17.80
CA GLU A 34 4.97 -9.26 -18.40
C GLU A 34 6.27 -9.76 -19.02
N LEU A 35 6.96 -8.91 -19.77
CA LEU A 35 8.24 -9.25 -20.40
C LEU A 35 9.33 -9.55 -19.37
N LYS A 36 9.47 -8.73 -18.33
CA LYS A 36 10.47 -8.89 -17.28
C LYS A 36 10.21 -10.12 -16.39
N LEU A 37 8.97 -10.58 -16.33
CA LEU A 37 8.57 -11.78 -15.57
C LEU A 37 8.55 -13.05 -16.39
N ASP A 38 8.90 -12.98 -17.69
CA ASP A 38 9.06 -14.20 -18.48
C ASP A 38 10.23 -15.02 -17.95
N SER A 39 9.96 -16.32 -17.75
CA SER A 39 10.92 -17.25 -17.14
C SER A 39 10.76 -18.64 -17.75
N LYS A 40 11.89 -19.36 -17.85
CA LYS A 40 11.90 -20.77 -18.22
C LYS A 40 11.26 -21.67 -17.14
N VAL A 41 11.13 -21.15 -15.90
CA VAL A 41 10.48 -21.84 -14.79
C VAL A 41 8.98 -21.59 -14.87
N GLY A 42 8.22 -22.58 -15.29
CA GLY A 42 6.78 -22.46 -15.55
C GLY A 42 5.95 -21.99 -14.36
N LEU A 43 6.36 -22.34 -13.12
CA LEU A 43 5.67 -21.90 -11.89
C LEU A 43 5.80 -20.39 -11.69
N ILE A 44 6.97 -19.81 -11.92
CA ILE A 44 7.19 -18.35 -11.81
C ILE A 44 6.24 -17.63 -12.76
N LYS A 45 6.25 -18.02 -14.04
CA LYS A 45 5.38 -17.43 -15.06
C LYS A 45 3.89 -17.54 -14.71
N LYS A 46 3.45 -18.72 -14.24
CA LYS A 46 2.06 -18.97 -13.85
C LYS A 46 1.62 -18.11 -12.67
N MET A 47 2.43 -18.06 -11.61
CA MET A 47 2.10 -17.30 -10.39
C MET A 47 2.17 -15.80 -10.63
N SER A 48 3.20 -15.31 -11.33
CA SER A 48 3.33 -13.88 -11.65
C SER A 48 2.15 -13.39 -12.49
N ASN A 49 1.76 -14.13 -13.53
CA ASN A 49 0.61 -13.78 -14.36
C ASN A 49 -0.70 -13.81 -13.55
N TYR A 50 -0.89 -14.80 -12.68
CA TYR A 50 -2.06 -14.86 -11.82
C TYR A 50 -2.13 -13.65 -10.90
N HIS A 51 -1.03 -13.31 -10.23
CA HIS A 51 -0.97 -12.16 -9.32
C HIS A 51 -1.22 -10.83 -10.05
N LEU A 52 -0.59 -10.62 -11.20
CA LEU A 52 -0.78 -9.40 -12.00
C LEU A 52 -2.21 -9.25 -12.52
N ASN A 53 -2.83 -10.36 -12.96
CA ASN A 53 -4.19 -10.39 -13.47
C ASN A 53 -5.27 -10.35 -12.37
N SER A 54 -4.88 -10.44 -11.08
CA SER A 54 -5.80 -10.31 -9.95
C SER A 54 -6.41 -8.91 -9.80
N GLY A 55 -6.06 -8.01 -10.71
CA GLY A 55 -6.56 -6.65 -10.80
C GLY A 55 -5.78 -5.66 -9.91
N GLY A 56 -6.07 -4.40 -10.10
CA GLY A 56 -5.46 -3.30 -9.34
C GLY A 56 -5.58 -1.98 -10.10
N LYS A 57 -5.55 -0.89 -9.35
CA LYS A 57 -5.65 0.47 -9.95
C LYS A 57 -4.32 0.97 -10.49
N ARG A 58 -3.22 0.22 -10.35
CA ARG A 58 -1.85 0.62 -10.71
C ARG A 58 -1.49 2.03 -10.21
N LEU A 59 -1.96 2.36 -9.00
CA LEU A 59 -1.90 3.72 -8.48
C LEU A 59 -0.45 4.22 -8.32
N ARG A 60 0.47 3.34 -7.93
CA ARG A 60 1.88 3.73 -7.75
C ARG A 60 2.56 3.99 -9.09
N ALA A 61 2.30 3.19 -10.10
CA ALA A 61 2.77 3.46 -11.47
C ALA A 61 2.17 4.76 -12.02
N LEU A 62 0.85 4.99 -11.82
CA LEU A 62 0.20 6.25 -12.20
C LEU A 62 0.85 7.46 -11.54
N LEU A 63 1.23 7.35 -10.26
CA LEU A 63 1.90 8.42 -9.53
C LEU A 63 3.34 8.65 -10.04
N THR A 64 4.09 7.60 -10.36
CA THR A 64 5.43 7.73 -10.95
C THR A 64 5.35 8.42 -12.31
N LEU A 65 4.49 7.94 -13.21
CA LEU A 65 4.27 8.53 -14.54
C LEU A 65 3.73 9.96 -14.45
N GLY A 66 2.74 10.20 -13.59
CA GLY A 66 2.14 11.51 -13.41
C GLY A 66 3.14 12.53 -12.87
N SER A 67 3.95 12.14 -11.90
CA SER A 67 5.00 12.99 -11.32
C SER A 67 6.11 13.27 -12.31
N SER A 68 6.53 12.30 -13.12
CA SER A 68 7.55 12.52 -14.17
C SER A 68 7.04 13.51 -15.23
N LYS A 69 5.79 13.36 -15.67
CA LYS A 69 5.14 14.27 -16.61
C LYS A 69 4.97 15.68 -16.03
N LEU A 70 4.53 15.77 -14.76
CA LEU A 70 4.39 17.06 -14.05
C LEU A 70 5.71 17.78 -13.92
N ALA A 71 6.79 17.05 -13.67
CA ALA A 71 8.13 17.59 -13.56
C ALA A 71 8.81 17.90 -14.91
N GLY A 72 8.15 17.64 -16.04
CA GLY A 72 8.64 17.94 -17.39
C GLY A 72 9.58 16.89 -17.98
N TYR A 73 9.51 15.65 -17.50
CA TYR A 73 10.32 14.56 -18.10
C TYR A 73 9.92 14.29 -19.55
N ASP A 74 10.92 14.25 -20.43
CA ASP A 74 10.75 13.82 -21.82
C ASP A 74 10.80 12.29 -21.91
N SER A 75 9.64 11.68 -22.22
CA SER A 75 9.44 10.23 -22.21
C SER A 75 10.06 9.47 -23.38
N LEU A 76 10.89 10.08 -24.23
CA LEU A 76 11.49 9.41 -25.41
C LEU A 76 12.32 8.17 -25.04
N GLY A 77 13.01 8.21 -23.87
CA GLY A 77 13.86 7.11 -23.39
C GLY A 77 13.12 6.00 -22.64
N LYS A 78 11.82 6.09 -22.42
CA LYS A 78 10.99 5.10 -21.70
C LYS A 78 11.45 4.74 -20.26
N ARG A 79 12.32 5.54 -19.65
CA ARG A 79 12.76 5.32 -18.27
C ARG A 79 11.62 5.46 -17.28
N ASP A 80 10.64 6.34 -17.56
CA ASP A 80 9.40 6.51 -16.80
C ASP A 80 8.58 5.21 -16.75
N VAL A 81 8.47 4.50 -17.87
CA VAL A 81 7.81 3.19 -17.96
C VAL A 81 8.57 2.14 -17.16
N SER A 82 9.91 2.06 -17.34
CA SER A 82 10.75 1.08 -16.65
C SER A 82 10.72 1.25 -15.13
N LEU A 83 10.83 2.48 -14.64
CA LEU A 83 10.83 2.74 -13.20
C LEU A 83 9.42 2.65 -12.60
N SER A 84 8.37 2.95 -13.36
CA SER A 84 6.99 2.66 -12.93
C SER A 84 6.74 1.16 -12.81
N ALA A 85 7.27 0.35 -13.73
CA ALA A 85 7.23 -1.10 -13.62
C ALA A 85 8.00 -1.60 -12.39
N CYS A 86 9.17 -1.03 -12.12
CA CYS A 86 9.96 -1.36 -10.92
C CYS A 86 9.17 -1.10 -9.62
N VAL A 87 8.53 0.06 -9.50
CA VAL A 87 7.70 0.41 -8.32
C VAL A 87 6.52 -0.56 -8.15
N GLU A 88 5.83 -0.94 -9.23
CA GLU A 88 4.73 -1.93 -9.17
C GLU A 88 5.24 -3.35 -8.86
N LEU A 89 6.43 -3.73 -9.31
CA LEU A 89 7.03 -5.03 -8.98
C LEU A 89 7.43 -5.09 -7.51
N ILE A 90 8.01 -4.02 -6.92
CA ILE A 90 8.26 -3.93 -5.48
C ILE A 90 6.94 -4.14 -4.72
N HIS A 91 5.88 -3.42 -5.10
CA HIS A 91 4.58 -3.58 -4.48
C HIS A 91 4.01 -5.00 -4.63
N SER A 92 4.14 -5.60 -5.81
CA SER A 92 3.64 -6.96 -6.06
C SER A 92 4.39 -8.01 -5.23
N ALA A 93 5.70 -7.83 -5.07
CA ALA A 93 6.52 -8.70 -4.22
C ALA A 93 6.10 -8.60 -2.74
N THR A 94 5.91 -7.38 -2.23
CA THR A 94 5.43 -7.19 -0.86
C THR A 94 4.07 -7.82 -0.63
N LEU A 95 3.12 -7.70 -1.59
CA LEU A 95 1.82 -8.34 -1.47
C LEU A 95 1.88 -9.88 -1.43
N LEU A 96 2.82 -10.51 -2.17
CA LEU A 96 3.03 -11.97 -2.13
C LEU A 96 3.59 -12.43 -0.78
N HIS A 97 4.44 -11.61 -0.15
CA HIS A 97 4.98 -11.88 1.19
C HIS A 97 3.93 -11.62 2.27
N ASP A 98 3.20 -10.51 2.18
CA ASP A 98 2.13 -10.13 3.13
C ASP A 98 1.04 -11.19 3.19
N ASP A 99 0.61 -11.74 2.04
CA ASP A 99 -0.41 -12.80 2.01
C ASP A 99 0.03 -14.05 2.80
N VAL A 100 1.33 -14.33 2.86
CA VAL A 100 1.88 -15.43 3.66
C VAL A 100 1.95 -15.06 5.14
N ILE A 101 2.44 -13.85 5.47
CA ILE A 101 2.57 -13.36 6.85
C ILE A 101 1.21 -13.23 7.52
N ASP A 102 0.22 -12.73 6.77
CA ASP A 102 -1.16 -12.53 7.22
C ASP A 102 -2.02 -13.81 7.13
N GLU A 103 -1.45 -14.94 6.67
CA GLU A 103 -2.17 -16.21 6.43
C GLU A 103 -3.45 -16.01 5.62
N SER A 104 -3.41 -15.12 4.64
CA SER A 104 -4.57 -14.71 3.87
C SER A 104 -4.92 -15.72 2.78
N ASP A 105 -6.16 -16.21 2.78
CA ASP A 105 -6.68 -17.11 1.72
C ASP A 105 -7.28 -16.38 0.54
N LEU A 106 -7.76 -15.15 0.75
CA LEU A 106 -8.48 -14.36 -0.24
C LEU A 106 -7.94 -12.93 -0.33
N ARG A 107 -7.74 -12.46 -1.56
CA ARG A 107 -7.44 -11.06 -1.87
C ARG A 107 -8.37 -10.58 -2.99
N ARG A 108 -9.11 -9.50 -2.77
CA ARG A 108 -10.10 -8.97 -3.72
C ARG A 108 -11.14 -10.02 -4.19
N GLY A 109 -11.52 -10.94 -3.30
CA GLY A 109 -12.50 -11.99 -3.59
C GLY A 109 -11.97 -13.20 -4.37
N ILE A 110 -10.68 -13.22 -4.74
CA ILE A 110 -10.02 -14.38 -5.36
C ILE A 110 -9.00 -15.01 -4.41
N LYS A 111 -8.69 -16.29 -4.61
CA LYS A 111 -7.69 -16.99 -3.80
C LYS A 111 -6.33 -16.31 -3.93
N THR A 112 -5.58 -16.25 -2.83
CA THR A 112 -4.20 -15.75 -2.83
C THR A 112 -3.24 -16.76 -3.45
N SER A 113 -2.04 -16.31 -3.81
CA SER A 113 -1.02 -17.19 -4.40
C SER A 113 -0.56 -18.26 -3.40
N ASN A 114 -0.41 -17.94 -2.11
CA ASN A 114 -0.06 -18.90 -1.06
C ASN A 114 -1.15 -19.96 -0.87
N ALA A 115 -2.44 -19.59 -0.96
CA ALA A 115 -3.56 -20.54 -0.86
C ALA A 115 -3.63 -21.51 -2.06
N LEU A 116 -3.11 -21.12 -3.23
CA LEU A 116 -3.11 -21.96 -4.44
C LEU A 116 -1.84 -22.79 -4.61
N TRP A 117 -0.67 -22.25 -4.27
CA TRP A 117 0.64 -22.87 -4.56
C TRP A 117 1.53 -23.04 -3.32
N GLY A 118 1.01 -22.69 -2.14
CA GLY A 118 1.71 -22.80 -0.86
C GLY A 118 2.64 -21.63 -0.56
N ASN A 119 2.96 -21.47 0.73
CA ASN A 119 3.73 -20.37 1.27
C ASN A 119 5.14 -20.27 0.66
N GLN A 120 5.84 -21.40 0.52
CA GLN A 120 7.19 -21.44 -0.04
C GLN A 120 7.23 -20.85 -1.46
N SER A 121 6.27 -21.25 -2.31
CA SER A 121 6.19 -20.73 -3.68
C SER A 121 5.91 -19.24 -3.71
N SER A 122 5.02 -18.75 -2.83
CA SER A 122 4.68 -17.33 -2.75
C SER A 122 5.90 -16.48 -2.34
N ILE A 123 6.65 -16.92 -1.33
CA ILE A 123 7.87 -16.24 -0.89
C ILE A 123 8.91 -16.20 -2.02
N LEU A 124 9.23 -17.35 -2.63
CA LEU A 124 10.25 -17.44 -3.67
C LEU A 124 9.90 -16.64 -4.93
N VAL A 125 8.62 -16.58 -5.30
CA VAL A 125 8.18 -15.74 -6.42
C VAL A 125 8.25 -14.25 -6.04
N GLY A 126 7.92 -13.88 -4.81
CA GLY A 126 8.13 -12.53 -4.30
C GLY A 126 9.60 -12.09 -4.38
N ASP A 127 10.53 -12.98 -3.96
CA ASP A 127 11.99 -12.74 -4.06
C ASP A 127 12.42 -12.59 -5.52
N TYR A 128 11.85 -13.40 -6.43
CA TYR A 128 12.12 -13.27 -7.86
C TYR A 128 11.66 -11.91 -8.41
N LEU A 129 10.48 -11.42 -8.02
CA LEU A 129 9.99 -10.10 -8.42
C LEU A 129 10.94 -8.99 -7.92
N LEU A 130 11.38 -9.05 -6.66
CA LEU A 130 12.35 -8.10 -6.11
C LEU A 130 13.69 -8.16 -6.86
N SER A 131 14.16 -9.36 -7.24
CA SER A 131 15.38 -9.50 -8.03
C SER A 131 15.26 -8.82 -9.40
N ARG A 132 14.08 -8.92 -10.04
CA ARG A 132 13.80 -8.18 -11.29
C ARG A 132 13.80 -6.66 -11.10
N CYS A 133 13.36 -6.17 -9.94
CA CYS A 133 13.47 -4.74 -9.61
C CYS A 133 14.93 -4.28 -9.58
N PHE A 134 15.83 -5.08 -8.97
CA PHE A 134 17.26 -4.75 -8.96
C PHE A 134 17.85 -4.69 -10.36
N GLU A 135 17.50 -5.64 -11.23
CA GLU A 135 17.96 -5.61 -12.64
C GLU A 135 17.48 -4.34 -13.34
N ILE A 136 16.20 -3.95 -13.20
CA ILE A 136 15.66 -2.73 -13.79
C ILE A 136 16.37 -1.49 -13.27
N MET A 137 16.65 -1.39 -11.97
CA MET A 137 17.36 -0.26 -11.37
C MET A 137 18.82 -0.17 -11.83
N VAL A 138 19.49 -1.30 -11.99
CA VAL A 138 20.87 -1.37 -12.50
C VAL A 138 20.91 -1.01 -13.99
N ASP A 139 19.99 -1.53 -14.79
CA ASP A 139 19.87 -1.19 -16.22
C ASP A 139 19.58 0.32 -16.42
N ASP A 140 18.82 0.94 -15.52
CA ASP A 140 18.56 2.39 -15.52
C ASP A 140 19.82 3.23 -15.27
N GLY A 141 20.72 2.74 -14.42
CA GLY A 141 22.06 3.30 -14.16
C GLY A 141 22.07 4.59 -13.32
N ASP A 142 20.93 5.06 -12.82
CA ASP A 142 20.85 6.25 -11.98
C ASP A 142 21.02 5.88 -10.50
N LEU A 143 22.16 6.24 -9.90
CA LEU A 143 22.48 5.90 -8.51
C LEU A 143 21.55 6.58 -7.49
N GLU A 144 21.00 7.74 -7.80
CA GLU A 144 20.04 8.42 -6.92
C GLU A 144 18.73 7.60 -6.85
N ILE A 145 18.23 7.15 -7.99
CA ILE A 145 17.01 6.33 -8.07
C ILE A 145 17.26 4.95 -7.47
N LEU A 146 18.41 4.33 -7.75
CA LEU A 146 18.78 3.04 -7.14
C LEU A 146 18.80 3.15 -5.61
N LYS A 147 19.43 4.18 -5.06
CA LYS A 147 19.47 4.44 -3.61
C LYS A 147 18.06 4.68 -3.04
N LEU A 148 17.23 5.45 -3.73
CA LEU A 148 15.88 5.75 -3.33
C LEU A 148 15.03 4.46 -3.21
N LEU A 149 14.98 3.65 -4.26
CA LEU A 149 14.11 2.48 -4.32
C LEU A 149 14.62 1.32 -3.45
N SER A 150 15.94 1.10 -3.39
CA SER A 150 16.53 0.09 -2.49
C SER A 150 16.31 0.44 -1.01
N SER A 151 16.53 1.71 -0.63
CA SER A 151 16.23 2.19 0.71
C SER A 151 14.73 2.09 1.05
N THR A 152 13.86 2.31 0.06
CA THR A 152 12.41 2.18 0.24
C THR A 152 12.01 0.72 0.48
N SER A 153 12.60 -0.23 -0.24
CA SER A 153 12.37 -1.66 -0.01
C SER A 153 12.77 -2.08 1.42
N ALA A 154 13.90 -1.56 1.92
CA ALA A 154 14.31 -1.80 3.30
C ALA A 154 13.35 -1.19 4.33
N LYS A 155 12.83 0.04 4.06
CA LYS A 155 11.82 0.68 4.93
C LYS A 155 10.53 -0.13 5.00
N ILE A 156 10.06 -0.67 3.87
CA ILE A 156 8.84 -1.49 3.84
C ILE A 156 9.01 -2.73 4.71
N ALA A 157 10.12 -3.45 4.55
CA ALA A 157 10.43 -4.60 5.37
C ALA A 157 10.53 -4.25 6.87
N GLN A 158 11.16 -3.11 7.20
CA GLN A 158 11.20 -2.61 8.58
C GLN A 158 9.80 -2.31 9.13
N GLY A 159 8.91 -1.72 8.32
CA GLY A 159 7.52 -1.45 8.71
C GLY A 159 6.72 -2.73 8.99
N GLU A 160 6.94 -3.79 8.21
CA GLU A 160 6.34 -5.11 8.46
C GLU A 160 6.81 -5.71 9.77
N VAL A 161 8.13 -5.70 10.02
CA VAL A 161 8.69 -6.22 11.28
C VAL A 161 8.17 -5.41 12.47
N MET A 162 8.12 -4.08 12.35
CA MET A 162 7.58 -3.21 13.39
C MET A 162 6.09 -3.49 13.66
N GLN A 163 5.28 -3.72 12.63
CA GLN A 163 3.88 -4.11 12.79
C GLN A 163 3.74 -5.46 13.50
N LEU A 164 4.61 -6.43 13.18
CA LEU A 164 4.61 -7.74 13.82
C LEU A 164 5.01 -7.65 15.30
N GLU A 165 5.99 -6.81 15.63
CA GLU A 165 6.45 -6.57 17.01
C GLU A 165 5.34 -6.01 17.90
N HIS A 166 4.50 -5.12 17.35
CA HIS A 166 3.40 -4.47 18.08
C HIS A 166 2.02 -5.17 17.91
N LYS A 167 2.02 -6.38 17.36
CA LYS A 167 0.78 -7.15 17.16
C LYS A 167 0.15 -7.49 18.51
N GLY A 168 -1.12 -7.12 18.69
CA GLY A 168 -1.88 -7.42 19.92
C GLY A 168 -1.71 -6.39 21.04
N GLU A 169 -0.94 -5.34 20.86
CA GLU A 169 -0.80 -4.24 21.83
C GLU A 169 -2.00 -3.31 21.77
N ALA A 170 -3.01 -3.54 22.62
CA ALA A 170 -4.25 -2.75 22.64
C ALA A 170 -4.02 -1.26 22.91
N ASP A 171 -2.95 -0.90 23.61
CA ASP A 171 -2.55 0.45 24.00
C ASP A 171 -1.48 1.06 23.09
N LEU A 172 -1.35 0.54 21.87
CA LEU A 172 -0.45 1.07 20.85
C LEU A 172 -0.60 2.59 20.73
N LEU A 173 0.53 3.31 20.76
CA LEU A 173 0.53 4.75 20.59
C LEU A 173 0.24 5.13 19.13
N GLU A 174 -0.47 6.24 18.94
CA GLU A 174 -0.79 6.76 17.62
C GLU A 174 0.47 7.08 16.82
N GLU A 175 1.53 7.60 17.47
CA GLU A 175 2.82 7.88 16.81
C GLU A 175 3.43 6.60 16.24
N THR A 176 3.43 5.51 17.00
CA THR A 176 3.94 4.19 16.54
C THR A 176 3.13 3.66 15.36
N TYR A 177 1.80 3.79 15.41
CA TYR A 177 0.94 3.44 14.28
C TYR A 177 1.28 4.25 13.03
N ILE A 178 1.45 5.56 13.16
CA ILE A 178 1.83 6.45 12.03
C ILE A 178 3.20 6.05 11.47
N ASP A 179 4.16 5.69 12.32
CA ASP A 179 5.48 5.21 11.87
C ASP A 179 5.37 3.89 11.10
N ILE A 180 4.57 2.94 11.58
CA ILE A 180 4.32 1.67 10.89
C ILE A 180 3.76 1.92 9.49
N ILE A 181 2.67 2.67 9.37
CA ILE A 181 2.03 2.91 8.06
C ILE A 181 2.87 3.81 7.15
N ASN A 182 3.70 4.67 7.73
CA ASN A 182 4.67 5.47 6.98
C ASN A 182 5.73 4.57 6.33
N LEU A 183 6.29 3.62 7.07
CA LEU A 183 7.30 2.70 6.59
C LEU A 183 6.70 1.67 5.61
N LYS A 184 5.62 1.00 6.01
CA LYS A 184 5.01 -0.10 5.27
C LYS A 184 4.34 0.36 3.98
N THR A 185 3.59 1.46 4.03
CA THR A 185 2.72 1.90 2.94
C THR A 185 3.17 3.20 2.30
N ALA A 186 3.34 4.29 3.07
CA ALA A 186 3.59 5.61 2.53
C ALA A 186 4.98 5.74 1.88
N ALA A 187 5.97 4.98 2.34
CA ALA A 187 7.32 5.01 1.79
C ALA A 187 7.35 4.72 0.28
N LEU A 188 6.58 3.73 -0.20
CA LEU A 188 6.55 3.42 -1.62
C LEU A 188 5.76 4.44 -2.45
N PHE A 189 4.72 5.05 -1.90
CA PHE A 189 4.04 6.18 -2.54
C PHE A 189 4.96 7.39 -2.68
N SER A 190 5.69 7.69 -1.61
CA SER A 190 6.69 8.74 -1.55
C SER A 190 7.81 8.53 -2.58
N ALA A 191 8.35 7.31 -2.65
CA ALA A 191 9.36 6.94 -3.62
C ALA A 191 8.84 6.98 -5.06
N ALA A 192 7.61 6.57 -5.32
CA ALA A 192 6.97 6.62 -6.63
C ALA A 192 6.95 8.05 -7.19
N THR A 193 6.48 9.01 -6.39
CA THR A 193 6.42 10.42 -6.82
C THR A 193 7.79 11.08 -6.91
N LYS A 194 8.70 10.78 -5.97
CA LYS A 194 10.08 11.29 -6.02
C LYS A 194 10.85 10.75 -7.22
N THR A 195 10.65 9.48 -7.60
CA THR A 195 11.26 8.89 -8.80
C THR A 195 10.90 9.68 -10.06
N GLY A 196 9.64 10.14 -10.17
CA GLY A 196 9.22 11.01 -11.26
C GLY A 196 9.99 12.32 -11.32
N ALA A 197 10.25 12.97 -10.17
CA ALA A 197 11.07 14.18 -10.09
C ALA A 197 12.55 13.92 -10.42
N CYS A 198 13.10 12.80 -9.95
CA CYS A 198 14.48 12.41 -10.27
C CYS A 198 14.68 12.18 -11.77
N LEU A 199 13.73 11.51 -12.44
CA LEU A 199 13.71 11.30 -13.89
C LEU A 199 13.80 12.62 -14.66
N ALA A 200 13.06 13.63 -14.21
CA ALA A 200 13.05 14.96 -14.81
C ALA A 200 14.28 15.81 -14.42
N LYS A 201 15.19 15.27 -13.60
CA LYS A 201 16.35 16.01 -13.05
C LYS A 201 15.93 17.30 -12.34
N SER A 202 14.79 17.27 -11.67
CA SER A 202 14.25 18.38 -10.88
C SER A 202 15.22 18.83 -9.79
N ASN A 203 15.08 20.08 -9.36
CA ASN A 203 15.84 20.58 -8.21
C ASN A 203 15.35 19.93 -6.89
N GLU A 204 16.15 20.04 -5.83
CA GLU A 204 15.86 19.40 -4.53
C GLU A 204 14.53 19.87 -3.91
N LYS A 205 14.12 21.11 -4.14
CA LYS A 205 12.84 21.64 -3.64
C LYS A 205 11.66 20.91 -4.29
N GLU A 206 11.71 20.67 -5.59
CA GLU A 206 10.68 19.95 -6.33
C GLU A 206 10.66 18.46 -5.97
N LYS A 207 11.85 17.84 -5.87
CA LYS A 207 11.96 16.44 -5.41
C LYS A 207 11.34 16.26 -4.03
N ASN A 208 11.65 17.13 -3.06
CA ASN A 208 11.12 17.09 -1.70
C ASN A 208 9.62 17.38 -1.67
N ALA A 209 9.10 18.26 -2.52
CA ALA A 209 7.68 18.52 -2.63
C ALA A 209 6.90 17.29 -3.13
N LEU A 210 7.39 16.63 -4.19
CA LEU A 210 6.77 15.41 -4.72
C LEU A 210 6.92 14.22 -3.75
N GLU A 211 8.06 14.11 -3.06
CA GLU A 211 8.25 13.12 -1.99
C GLU A 211 7.22 13.28 -0.87
N SER A 212 7.05 14.51 -0.38
CA SER A 212 6.06 14.84 0.67
C SER A 212 4.63 14.61 0.18
N TYR A 213 4.30 14.96 -1.05
CA TYR A 213 2.99 14.70 -1.66
C TYR A 213 2.68 13.21 -1.69
N GLY A 214 3.61 12.38 -2.18
CA GLY A 214 3.44 10.93 -2.20
C GLY A 214 3.30 10.34 -0.79
N LYS A 215 4.11 10.79 0.17
CA LYS A 215 4.02 10.38 1.56
C LYS A 215 2.63 10.64 2.13
N ASN A 216 2.10 11.85 1.97
CA ASN A 216 0.78 12.23 2.51
C ASN A 216 -0.35 11.43 1.86
N ILE A 217 -0.30 11.20 0.54
CA ILE A 217 -1.27 10.31 -0.13
C ILE A 217 -1.19 8.89 0.44
N GLY A 218 0.02 8.36 0.67
CA GLY A 218 0.20 7.01 1.21
C GLY A 218 -0.34 6.86 2.62
N LEU A 219 -0.12 7.85 3.49
CA LEU A 219 -0.68 7.90 4.85
C LEU A 219 -2.21 7.97 4.81
N ALA A 220 -2.77 8.91 4.04
CA ALA A 220 -4.20 9.06 3.89
C ALA A 220 -4.86 7.79 3.33
N PHE A 221 -4.22 7.16 2.35
CA PHE A 221 -4.69 5.90 1.77
C PHE A 221 -4.77 4.78 2.82
N GLN A 222 -3.72 4.61 3.64
CA GLN A 222 -3.71 3.55 4.65
C GLN A 222 -4.70 3.83 5.78
N ILE A 223 -4.74 5.07 6.30
CA ILE A 223 -5.72 5.44 7.33
C ILE A 223 -7.16 5.20 6.85
N ALA A 224 -7.45 5.53 5.58
CA ALA A 224 -8.77 5.29 5.02
C ALA A 224 -9.07 3.79 4.84
N ASP A 225 -8.10 2.97 4.41
CA ASP A 225 -8.27 1.51 4.27
C ASP A 225 -8.55 0.86 5.63
N ASP A 226 -7.79 1.21 6.66
CA ASP A 226 -7.94 0.73 8.03
C ASP A 226 -9.29 1.15 8.64
N ALA A 227 -9.73 2.39 8.40
CA ALA A 227 -11.03 2.87 8.86
C ALA A 227 -12.20 2.15 8.17
N LEU A 228 -12.07 1.90 6.86
CA LEU A 228 -13.09 1.21 6.07
C LEU A 228 -13.21 -0.27 6.40
N ASP A 229 -12.21 -0.89 7.00
CA ASP A 229 -12.30 -2.28 7.50
C ASP A 229 -13.38 -2.46 8.58
N TYR A 230 -13.74 -1.37 9.28
CA TYR A 230 -14.81 -1.33 10.29
C TYR A 230 -16.13 -0.72 9.81
N TYR A 231 -16.20 -0.14 8.60
CA TYR A 231 -17.34 0.68 8.17
C TYR A 231 -18.38 -0.05 7.32
N SER A 232 -18.11 -1.22 6.80
CA SER A 232 -18.97 -1.84 5.78
C SER A 232 -20.40 -2.10 6.30
N LYS A 233 -21.42 -1.54 5.62
CA LYS A 233 -22.84 -1.83 5.84
C LYS A 233 -23.29 -3.14 5.19
N GLU A 234 -22.52 -3.68 4.26
CA GLU A 234 -22.84 -4.90 3.52
C GLU A 234 -21.55 -5.63 3.14
N ILE A 235 -21.63 -6.94 2.92
CA ILE A 235 -20.55 -7.76 2.39
C ILE A 235 -20.28 -7.31 0.94
N ILE A 236 -19.51 -6.23 0.76
CA ILE A 236 -19.11 -5.78 -0.54
C ILE A 236 -17.92 -6.64 -0.98
N PHE A 237 -18.11 -7.47 -2.01
CA PHE A 237 -17.09 -8.30 -2.65
C PHE A 237 -16.40 -9.37 -1.79
N GLY A 238 -17.11 -10.06 -0.87
CA GLY A 238 -16.56 -11.23 -0.17
C GLY A 238 -15.45 -10.92 0.86
N LYS A 239 -15.19 -9.66 1.19
CA LYS A 239 -14.32 -9.28 2.32
C LYS A 239 -15.06 -9.53 3.62
N LYS A 240 -14.48 -10.30 4.52
CA LYS A 240 -14.91 -10.34 5.93
C LYS A 240 -14.57 -8.98 6.54
N ILE A 241 -15.57 -8.31 7.12
CA ILE A 241 -15.41 -7.06 7.85
C ILE A 241 -14.56 -7.33 9.09
N GLY A 242 -13.65 -6.40 9.44
CA GLY A 242 -12.85 -6.50 10.65
C GLY A 242 -11.65 -7.46 10.50
N LYS A 243 -11.10 -7.59 9.28
CA LYS A 243 -9.91 -8.42 9.05
C LYS A 243 -8.78 -8.03 9.99
N ASP A 244 -8.46 -6.74 10.11
CA ASP A 244 -7.41 -6.24 10.99
C ASP A 244 -7.65 -6.61 12.45
N PHE A 245 -8.90 -6.54 12.90
CA PHE A 245 -9.28 -6.95 14.25
C PHE A 245 -8.98 -8.44 14.50
N TYR A 246 -9.41 -9.33 13.59
CA TYR A 246 -9.17 -10.76 13.73
C TYR A 246 -7.69 -11.12 13.65
N GLU A 247 -6.90 -10.41 12.86
CA GLU A 247 -5.46 -10.56 12.76
C GLU A 247 -4.70 -9.98 13.96
N GLY A 248 -5.36 -9.21 14.82
CA GLY A 248 -4.74 -8.57 15.99
C GLY A 248 -3.96 -7.30 15.66
N LYS A 249 -4.23 -6.69 14.52
CA LYS A 249 -3.67 -5.40 14.14
C LYS A 249 -4.44 -4.29 14.85
N VAL A 250 -3.72 -3.46 15.61
CA VAL A 250 -4.29 -2.27 16.25
C VAL A 250 -4.12 -1.08 15.32
N THR A 251 -5.23 -0.66 14.71
CA THR A 251 -5.26 0.43 13.74
C THR A 251 -5.93 1.68 14.33
N LEU A 252 -5.89 2.80 13.61
CA LEU A 252 -6.30 4.10 14.13
C LEU A 252 -7.70 4.11 14.79
N PRO A 253 -8.75 3.44 14.25
CA PRO A 253 -10.04 3.37 14.94
C PRO A 253 -9.96 2.76 16.33
N LEU A 254 -9.14 1.73 16.53
CA LEU A 254 -8.94 1.10 17.85
C LEU A 254 -8.15 2.00 18.80
N ILE A 255 -7.12 2.67 18.31
CA ILE A 255 -6.32 3.64 19.08
C ILE A 255 -7.22 4.76 19.59
N ILE A 256 -8.10 5.31 18.75
CA ILE A 256 -9.05 6.36 19.14
C ILE A 256 -10.00 5.86 20.24
N ILE A 257 -10.51 4.62 20.12
CA ILE A 257 -11.35 4.05 21.18
C ILE A 257 -10.54 3.96 22.47
N PHE A 258 -9.36 3.38 22.42
CA PHE A 258 -8.53 3.16 23.61
C PHE A 258 -8.21 4.46 24.33
N GLN A 259 -7.99 5.55 23.58
CA GLN A 259 -7.76 6.88 24.16
C GLN A 259 -8.99 7.44 24.88
N ARG A 260 -10.23 7.15 24.40
CA ARG A 260 -11.50 7.75 24.86
C ARG A 260 -12.31 6.86 25.81
N ALA A 261 -12.05 5.57 25.79
CA ALA A 261 -12.79 4.57 26.58
C ALA A 261 -12.61 4.74 28.08
N ASP A 262 -13.63 4.38 28.84
CA ASP A 262 -13.52 4.27 30.28
C ASP A 262 -12.66 3.05 30.70
N THR A 263 -12.42 2.92 32.01
CA THR A 263 -11.52 1.87 32.53
C THR A 263 -12.04 0.46 32.20
N ASN A 264 -13.35 0.24 32.25
CA ASN A 264 -13.93 -1.10 31.98
C ASN A 264 -13.80 -1.45 30.49
N GLU A 265 -14.07 -0.49 29.64
CA GLU A 265 -13.95 -0.64 28.18
C GLU A 265 -12.50 -0.85 27.75
N ARG A 266 -11.53 -0.13 28.37
CA ARG A 266 -10.10 -0.36 28.12
C ARG A 266 -9.68 -1.75 28.56
N ASN A 267 -10.08 -2.20 29.75
CA ASN A 267 -9.79 -3.54 30.23
C ASN A 267 -10.34 -4.61 29.27
N PHE A 268 -11.56 -4.41 28.78
CA PHE A 268 -12.18 -5.29 27.80
C PHE A 268 -11.34 -5.37 26.50
N LEU A 269 -10.86 -4.22 25.95
CA LEU A 269 -10.02 -4.20 24.77
C LEU A 269 -8.68 -4.92 25.02
N VAL A 270 -8.02 -4.65 26.15
CA VAL A 270 -6.77 -5.32 26.53
C VAL A 270 -6.96 -6.85 26.59
N GLU A 271 -8.02 -7.32 27.22
CA GLU A 271 -8.29 -8.76 27.33
C GLU A 271 -8.57 -9.41 25.97
N ILE A 272 -9.25 -8.70 25.06
CA ILE A 272 -9.51 -9.23 23.71
C ILE A 272 -8.22 -9.33 22.89
N PHE A 273 -7.36 -8.30 22.95
CA PHE A 273 -6.13 -8.27 22.15
C PHE A 273 -5.03 -9.19 22.68
N LYS A 274 -5.16 -9.68 23.93
CA LYS A 274 -4.33 -10.79 24.47
C LYS A 274 -4.71 -12.17 23.94
N LYS A 275 -5.92 -12.34 23.36
CA LYS A 275 -6.36 -13.64 22.85
C LYS A 275 -5.64 -13.99 21.55
N ASP A 276 -5.25 -15.24 21.39
CA ASP A 276 -4.73 -15.75 20.12
C ASP A 276 -5.81 -15.73 19.03
N GLN A 277 -7.05 -16.07 19.40
CA GLN A 277 -8.19 -16.02 18.48
C GLN A 277 -9.31 -15.17 19.05
N ARG A 278 -9.79 -14.24 18.24
CA ARG A 278 -10.88 -13.32 18.55
C ARG A 278 -12.20 -13.84 17.98
N THR A 279 -13.27 -13.77 18.78
CA THR A 279 -14.58 -14.26 18.38
C THR A 279 -15.41 -13.20 17.68
N LYS A 280 -16.50 -13.63 17.05
CA LYS A 280 -17.50 -12.73 16.47
C LYS A 280 -18.14 -11.82 17.52
N GLU A 281 -18.37 -12.35 18.74
CA GLU A 281 -18.92 -11.56 19.84
C GLU A 281 -17.93 -10.46 20.28
N ASP A 282 -16.65 -10.76 20.35
CA ASP A 282 -15.60 -9.77 20.64
C ASP A 282 -15.63 -8.64 19.58
N PHE A 283 -15.77 -9.00 18.32
CA PHE A 283 -15.86 -8.03 17.22
C PHE A 283 -17.12 -7.16 17.31
N GLU A 284 -18.29 -7.76 17.57
CA GLU A 284 -19.55 -7.03 17.69
C GLU A 284 -19.52 -6.01 18.85
N LYS A 285 -18.94 -6.39 19.99
CA LYS A 285 -18.73 -5.46 21.13
C LYS A 285 -17.78 -4.34 20.77
N THR A 286 -16.67 -4.66 20.06
CA THR A 286 -15.71 -3.65 19.60
C THR A 286 -16.36 -2.69 18.61
N LEU A 287 -17.20 -3.17 17.69
CA LEU A 287 -17.97 -2.31 16.77
C LEU A 287 -18.93 -1.35 17.50
N GLN A 288 -19.50 -1.77 18.62
CA GLN A 288 -20.34 -0.88 19.44
C GLN A 288 -19.51 0.29 20.02
N LEU A 289 -18.27 0.01 20.47
CA LEU A 289 -17.36 1.04 20.94
C LEU A 289 -16.92 1.96 19.80
N ILE A 290 -16.57 1.40 18.63
CA ILE A 290 -16.23 2.18 17.43
C ILE A 290 -17.33 3.19 17.11
N LYS A 291 -18.58 2.77 17.12
CA LYS A 291 -19.76 3.63 16.88
C LYS A 291 -19.94 4.66 18.01
N LYS A 292 -19.85 4.23 19.28
CA LYS A 292 -19.99 5.10 20.46
C LYS A 292 -19.02 6.27 20.40
N TYR A 293 -17.77 6.01 20.02
CA TYR A 293 -16.70 7.00 20.00
C TYR A 293 -16.46 7.66 18.63
N LYS A 294 -17.26 7.33 17.62
CA LYS A 294 -17.15 7.83 16.23
C LYS A 294 -15.74 7.67 15.67
N ALA A 295 -15.11 6.54 15.99
CA ALA A 295 -13.70 6.32 15.69
C ALA A 295 -13.39 6.23 14.19
N VAL A 296 -14.32 5.68 13.39
CA VAL A 296 -14.19 5.61 11.92
C VAL A 296 -14.25 7.00 11.29
N GLU A 297 -15.25 7.79 11.68
CA GLU A 297 -15.44 9.15 11.18
C GLU A 297 -14.21 10.02 11.48
N ASP A 298 -13.70 9.94 12.70
CA ASP A 298 -12.51 10.69 13.10
C ASP A 298 -11.25 10.21 12.37
N SER A 299 -11.12 8.90 12.15
CA SER A 299 -10.01 8.35 11.34
C SER A 299 -10.06 8.88 9.90
N LEU A 300 -11.25 8.87 9.27
CA LEU A 300 -11.43 9.40 7.92
C LEU A 300 -11.23 10.91 7.82
N GLN A 301 -11.45 11.66 8.92
CA GLN A 301 -11.17 13.10 8.96
C GLN A 301 -9.67 13.39 9.03
N ARG A 302 -8.88 12.48 9.61
CA ARG A 302 -7.41 12.61 9.70
C ARG A 302 -6.71 12.17 8.41
N ALA A 303 -7.38 11.33 7.58
CA ALA A 303 -6.92 10.93 6.25
C ALA A 303 -7.07 12.08 5.24
#